data_fe1a993f9a4907fe8f45eb5706f22ee0
#
_entry.id   fe1a993f9a4907fe8f45eb5706f22ee0
#
_cell.length_a   1.000
_cell.length_b   1.000
_cell.length_c   1.000
_cell.angle_alpha   90.00
_cell.angle_beta   90.00
_cell.angle_gamma   90.00
#
_symmetry.space_group_name_H-M   'P 1'
#
loop_
_entity.id
_entity.type
_entity.pdbx_description
1 polymer ?
#
loop_
_entity_poly.entity_id
_entity_poly.type
_entity_poly.pdbx_seq_one_letter_code
_entity_poly.pdbx_strand_id
1 'polypeptide(L)'
;LWGKATGQPVAQLLGGFTRREIRTYNTCAGTDYIRKATGQATENWGLAAGRGYDDLDAFLHRADELAHSLLEEGITAMKIWPFDAAAERSRGLHITAEELRAALRPFEKIRAAVGDRMDIMVEFHSLWQLLPAMRIARALRPFGTFWHEDPIRMDSLGDLR
;
A
#
# COMPACT_ATOMS: atom_id res chain seq x y z
N LEU A 1 9.22 17.35 -21.80
CA LEU A 1 9.74 18.33 -22.75
C LEU A 1 9.53 17.88 -24.19
N TRP A 2 10.02 16.69 -24.59
CA TRP A 2 9.98 16.21 -25.99
C TRP A 2 8.54 16.09 -26.51
N GLY A 3 7.63 15.49 -25.74
CA GLY A 3 6.22 15.40 -26.13
C GLY A 3 5.57 16.75 -26.41
N LYS A 4 5.89 17.78 -25.60
CA LYS A 4 5.40 19.15 -25.83
C LYS A 4 5.99 19.76 -27.10
N ALA A 5 7.26 19.50 -27.40
CA ALA A 5 7.93 20.04 -28.60
C ALA A 5 7.40 19.41 -29.89
N THR A 6 7.02 18.12 -29.84
CA THR A 6 6.56 17.37 -31.02
C THR A 6 5.02 17.25 -31.11
N GLY A 7 4.29 17.72 -30.10
CA GLY A 7 2.84 17.57 -30.04
C GLY A 7 2.37 16.11 -29.87
N GLN A 8 3.23 15.24 -29.35
CA GLN A 8 2.95 13.82 -29.23
C GLN A 8 2.82 13.39 -27.75
N PRO A 9 1.91 12.45 -27.44
CA PRO A 9 1.85 11.84 -26.11
C PRO A 9 3.11 10.99 -25.85
N VAL A 10 3.51 10.88 -24.55
CA VAL A 10 4.70 10.16 -24.14
C VAL A 10 4.68 8.70 -24.62
N ALA A 11 3.51 8.06 -24.58
CA ALA A 11 3.37 6.68 -25.07
C ALA A 11 3.79 6.53 -26.54
N GLN A 12 3.45 7.53 -27.38
CA GLN A 12 3.86 7.51 -28.79
C GLN A 12 5.37 7.66 -28.96
N LEU A 13 5.99 8.50 -28.12
CA LEU A 13 7.45 8.69 -28.12
C LEU A 13 8.23 7.45 -27.64
N LEU A 14 7.59 6.62 -26.81
CA LEU A 14 8.16 5.37 -26.29
C LEU A 14 7.89 4.15 -27.17
N GLY A 15 7.40 4.34 -28.40
CA GLY A 15 7.19 3.26 -29.36
C GLY A 15 5.72 2.95 -29.69
N GLY A 16 4.80 3.74 -29.18
CA GLY A 16 3.35 3.65 -29.46
C GLY A 16 2.56 2.93 -28.37
N PHE A 17 1.25 2.87 -28.60
CA PHE A 17 0.32 2.26 -27.65
C PHE A 17 0.31 0.74 -27.84
N THR A 18 0.74 0.00 -26.82
CA THR A 18 0.61 -1.47 -26.76
C THR A 18 -0.74 -1.89 -26.20
N ARG A 19 -1.40 -1.01 -25.44
CA ARG A 19 -2.74 -1.18 -24.88
C ARG A 19 -3.40 0.18 -24.67
N ARG A 20 -4.73 0.21 -24.68
CA ARG A 20 -5.50 1.45 -24.48
C ARG A 20 -5.95 1.63 -23.05
N GLU A 21 -6.02 0.56 -22.30
CA GLU A 21 -6.47 0.54 -20.90
C GLU A 21 -5.38 -0.07 -20.03
N ILE A 22 -5.19 0.51 -18.86
CA ILE A 22 -4.26 0.03 -17.84
C ILE A 22 -5.07 -0.15 -16.55
N ARG A 23 -5.02 -1.35 -15.99
CA ARG A 23 -5.59 -1.61 -14.68
C ARG A 23 -4.84 -0.81 -13.64
N THR A 24 -5.60 -0.12 -12.78
CA THR A 24 -5.08 0.69 -11.68
C THR A 24 -5.46 0.08 -10.34
N TYR A 25 -4.78 0.49 -9.30
CA TYR A 25 -5.16 0.22 -7.92
C TYR A 25 -5.15 1.52 -7.11
N ASN A 26 -5.89 1.55 -6.01
CA ASN A 26 -5.82 2.64 -5.05
C ASN A 26 -4.72 2.33 -4.02
N THR A 27 -3.77 3.25 -3.84
CA THR A 27 -2.71 3.11 -2.84
C THR A 27 -3.17 3.45 -1.41
N CYS A 28 -4.42 3.83 -1.23
CA CYS A 28 -5.06 4.10 0.06
C CYS A 28 -4.26 5.07 0.94
N ALA A 29 -3.67 6.09 0.33
CA ALA A 29 -2.88 7.09 1.04
C ALA A 29 -3.77 8.02 1.87
N GLY A 30 -3.23 8.53 2.96
CA GLY A 30 -3.86 9.55 3.78
C GLY A 30 -2.97 10.77 3.94
N THR A 31 -3.59 11.89 4.31
CA THR A 31 -2.88 13.16 4.49
C THR A 31 -1.90 13.13 5.66
N ASP A 32 -2.16 12.30 6.65
CA ASP A 32 -1.35 12.17 7.87
C ASP A 32 -0.31 11.03 7.80
N TYR A 33 -0.22 10.34 6.67
CA TYR A 33 0.69 9.22 6.52
C TYR A 33 2.15 9.64 6.65
N ILE A 34 2.53 10.74 5.99
CA ILE A 34 3.87 11.28 6.10
C ILE A 34 3.93 12.16 7.34
N ARG A 35 4.24 11.55 8.45
CA ARG A 35 4.55 12.28 9.67
C ARG A 35 5.86 13.03 9.49
N LYS A 36 6.03 14.14 10.25
CA LYS A 36 7.24 14.97 10.33
C LYS A 36 8.47 14.15 10.75
N ALA A 37 8.89 13.22 9.91
CA ALA A 37 10.19 12.61 10.00
C ALA A 37 11.18 13.53 9.27
N THR A 38 12.39 13.65 9.80
CA THR A 38 13.47 14.44 9.24
C THR A 38 13.58 14.23 7.72
N GLY A 39 13.16 15.24 6.95
CA GLY A 39 13.34 15.28 5.50
C GLY A 39 12.12 15.00 4.64
N GLN A 40 11.03 14.47 5.17
CA GLN A 40 9.77 14.28 4.43
C GLN A 40 8.58 14.74 5.27
N ALA A 41 7.93 15.79 4.85
CA ALA A 41 6.71 16.30 5.47
C ALA A 41 5.64 16.46 4.39
N THR A 42 4.36 16.22 4.75
CA THR A 42 3.22 16.38 3.84
C THR A 42 3.12 17.77 3.27
N GLU A 43 3.57 18.78 4.03
CA GLU A 43 3.66 20.18 3.57
C GLU A 43 4.55 20.31 2.32
N ASN A 44 5.56 19.47 2.18
CA ASN A 44 6.46 19.46 1.02
C ASN A 44 5.79 18.93 -0.26
N TRP A 45 4.65 18.26 -0.13
CA TRP A 45 3.92 17.67 -1.27
C TRP A 45 2.68 18.47 -1.66
N GLY A 46 2.47 19.62 -1.03
CA GLY A 46 1.31 20.48 -1.30
C GLY A 46 -0.03 19.87 -0.90
N LEU A 47 -0.02 18.85 -0.04
CA LEU A 47 -1.21 18.21 0.48
C LEU A 47 -1.68 18.98 1.70
N ALA A 48 -2.78 19.71 1.58
CA ALA A 48 -3.44 20.33 2.73
C ALA A 48 -4.04 19.24 3.62
N ALA A 49 -3.96 19.44 4.94
CA ALA A 49 -4.71 18.64 5.91
C ALA A 49 -6.21 18.76 5.59
N GLY A 50 -6.74 17.81 4.86
CA GLY A 50 -8.13 17.84 4.38
C GLY A 50 -9.09 17.37 5.48
N ARG A 51 -10.18 18.08 5.63
CA ARG A 51 -11.38 17.58 6.32
C ARG A 51 -12.20 16.78 5.29
N GLY A 52 -11.73 15.58 4.96
CA GLY A 52 -12.39 14.72 4.00
C GLY A 52 -12.29 13.26 4.38
N TYR A 53 -12.85 12.40 3.57
CA TYR A 53 -12.64 10.97 3.64
C TYR A 53 -11.14 10.69 3.46
N ASP A 54 -10.55 9.92 4.37
CA ASP A 54 -9.13 9.59 4.36
C ASP A 54 -9.00 8.07 4.23
N ASP A 55 -8.42 7.61 3.13
CA ASP A 55 -8.29 6.19 2.82
C ASP A 55 -7.39 5.45 3.80
N LEU A 56 -6.39 6.12 4.37
CA LEU A 56 -5.53 5.54 5.41
C LEU A 56 -6.32 5.25 6.67
N ASP A 57 -7.09 6.23 7.18
CA ASP A 57 -7.98 6.03 8.31
C ASP A 57 -9.01 4.94 8.00
N ALA A 58 -9.56 4.96 6.79
CA ALA A 58 -10.57 4.01 6.37
C ALA A 58 -10.02 2.57 6.34
N PHE A 59 -8.86 2.29 5.76
CA PHE A 59 -8.37 0.91 5.75
C PHE A 59 -7.96 0.42 7.15
N LEU A 60 -7.54 1.30 8.05
CA LEU A 60 -7.21 0.91 9.41
C LEU A 60 -8.44 0.57 10.26
N HIS A 61 -9.58 1.25 10.04
CA HIS A 61 -10.74 1.16 10.92
C HIS A 61 -12.01 0.63 10.24
N ARG A 62 -12.20 0.92 8.94
CA ARG A 62 -13.41 0.68 8.14
C ARG A 62 -13.05 0.10 6.76
N ALA A 63 -12.13 -0.89 6.74
CA ALA A 63 -11.58 -1.45 5.51
C ALA A 63 -12.64 -2.10 4.59
N ASP A 64 -13.70 -2.61 5.16
CA ASP A 64 -14.89 -3.12 4.49
C ASP A 64 -15.63 -2.02 3.71
N GLU A 65 -15.89 -0.86 4.34
CA GLU A 65 -16.53 0.29 3.68
C GLU A 65 -15.67 0.84 2.54
N LEU A 66 -14.36 0.99 2.78
CA LEU A 66 -13.42 1.43 1.73
C LEU A 66 -13.41 0.48 0.53
N ALA A 67 -13.36 -0.83 0.78
CA ALA A 67 -13.37 -1.82 -0.30
C ALA A 67 -14.66 -1.75 -1.14
N HIS A 68 -15.82 -1.54 -0.51
CA HIS A 68 -17.08 -1.33 -1.22
C HIS A 68 -17.05 -0.05 -2.06
N SER A 69 -16.63 1.08 -1.47
CA SER A 69 -16.54 2.38 -2.16
C SER A 69 -15.65 2.29 -3.41
N LEU A 70 -14.47 1.67 -3.29
CA LEU A 70 -13.58 1.48 -4.43
C LEU A 70 -14.20 0.61 -5.54
N LEU A 71 -14.92 -0.45 -5.18
CA LEU A 71 -15.61 -1.27 -6.18
C LEU A 71 -16.74 -0.51 -6.89
N GLU A 72 -17.45 0.37 -6.20
CA GLU A 72 -18.47 1.25 -6.80
C GLU A 72 -17.87 2.22 -7.81
N GLU A 73 -16.63 2.67 -7.58
CA GLU A 73 -15.84 3.48 -8.50
C GLU A 73 -15.21 2.67 -9.65
N GLY A 74 -15.35 1.35 -9.66
CA GLY A 74 -14.75 0.45 -10.64
C GLY A 74 -13.28 0.09 -10.34
N ILE A 75 -12.76 0.44 -9.16
CA ILE A 75 -11.40 0.11 -8.72
C ILE A 75 -11.43 -1.25 -8.01
N THR A 76 -10.79 -2.24 -8.62
CA THR A 76 -10.81 -3.64 -8.15
C THR A 76 -9.54 -4.08 -7.44
N ALA A 77 -8.68 -3.12 -7.08
CA ALA A 77 -7.41 -3.41 -6.42
C ALA A 77 -7.03 -2.28 -5.46
N MET A 78 -6.52 -2.62 -4.28
CA MET A 78 -6.11 -1.68 -3.26
C MET A 78 -4.80 -2.11 -2.60
N LYS A 79 -3.96 -1.15 -2.21
CA LYS A 79 -2.71 -1.39 -1.49
C LYS A 79 -2.79 -0.77 -0.09
N ILE A 80 -2.57 -1.57 0.94
CA ILE A 80 -2.66 -1.16 2.36
C ILE A 80 -1.39 -1.52 3.12
N TRP A 81 -1.10 -0.79 4.21
CA TRP A 81 0.13 -0.94 5.01
C TRP A 81 -0.10 -0.91 6.53
N PRO A 82 -0.93 -1.80 7.07
CA PRO A 82 -1.30 -1.77 8.49
C PRO A 82 -0.18 -2.18 9.45
N PHE A 83 0.98 -2.58 8.94
CA PHE A 83 2.11 -3.06 9.74
C PHE A 83 3.10 -1.96 10.13
N ASP A 84 3.03 -0.76 9.53
CA ASP A 84 4.02 0.30 9.68
C ASP A 84 4.22 0.76 11.12
N ALA A 85 3.15 0.96 11.88
CA ALA A 85 3.24 1.39 13.28
C ALA A 85 4.02 0.39 14.15
N ALA A 86 3.91 -0.91 13.87
CA ALA A 86 4.68 -1.95 14.56
C ALA A 86 6.15 -1.96 14.11
N ALA A 87 6.40 -1.70 12.81
CA ALA A 87 7.74 -1.56 12.28
C ALA A 87 8.48 -0.37 12.89
N GLU A 88 7.84 0.79 12.96
CA GLU A 88 8.42 2.00 13.56
C GLU A 88 8.82 1.77 15.03
N ARG A 89 7.92 1.19 15.85
CA ARG A 89 8.20 0.91 17.26
C ARG A 89 9.36 -0.03 17.48
N SER A 90 9.43 -1.09 16.68
CA SER A 90 10.45 -2.15 16.82
C SER A 90 11.70 -1.91 15.97
N ARG A 91 11.73 -0.83 15.17
CA ARG A 91 12.72 -0.62 14.10
C ARG A 91 12.78 -1.81 13.12
N GLY A 92 11.64 -2.44 12.90
CA GLY A 92 11.51 -3.61 12.04
C GLY A 92 12.10 -4.91 12.59
N LEU A 93 12.48 -4.94 13.86
CA LEU A 93 13.18 -6.09 14.47
C LEU A 93 12.22 -7.20 14.92
N HIS A 94 11.00 -6.86 15.32
CA HIS A 94 9.99 -7.84 15.71
C HIS A 94 8.57 -7.29 15.62
N ILE A 95 7.61 -8.21 15.55
CA ILE A 95 6.18 -7.90 15.69
C ILE A 95 5.60 -8.86 16.72
N THR A 96 4.87 -8.34 17.71
CA THR A 96 4.19 -9.16 18.72
C THR A 96 3.00 -9.92 18.11
N ALA A 97 2.48 -10.90 18.82
CA ALA A 97 1.29 -11.63 18.38
C ALA A 97 0.03 -10.73 18.36
N GLU A 98 -0.04 -9.78 19.30
CA GLU A 98 -1.14 -8.83 19.39
C GLU A 98 -1.12 -7.84 18.23
N GLU A 99 0.04 -7.23 17.96
CA GLU A 99 0.24 -6.32 16.83
C GLU A 99 -0.07 -7.00 15.48
N LEU A 100 0.41 -8.23 15.32
CA LEU A 100 0.15 -9.00 14.12
C LEU A 100 -1.36 -9.24 13.94
N ARG A 101 -2.07 -9.66 14.99
CA ARG A 101 -3.53 -9.84 14.92
C ARG A 101 -4.25 -8.53 14.62
N ALA A 102 -3.84 -7.43 15.24
CA ALA A 102 -4.45 -6.12 15.00
C ALA A 102 -4.25 -5.69 13.54
N ALA A 103 -3.05 -5.86 13.00
CA ALA A 103 -2.72 -5.49 11.62
C ALA A 103 -3.36 -6.40 10.56
N LEU A 104 -3.80 -7.62 10.93
CA LEU A 104 -4.52 -8.52 10.02
C LEU A 104 -6.01 -8.19 9.92
N ARG A 105 -6.60 -7.46 10.87
CA ARG A 105 -8.04 -7.12 10.86
C ARG A 105 -8.53 -6.45 9.57
N PRO A 106 -7.82 -5.49 8.97
CA PRO A 106 -8.24 -4.93 7.68
C PRO A 106 -8.44 -6.01 6.59
N PHE A 107 -7.54 -6.98 6.52
CA PHE A 107 -7.63 -8.07 5.53
C PHE A 107 -8.85 -8.96 5.80
N GLU A 108 -9.12 -9.29 7.07
CA GLU A 108 -10.30 -10.04 7.48
C GLU A 108 -11.58 -9.33 7.08
N LYS A 109 -11.67 -8.01 7.35
CA LYS A 109 -12.82 -7.18 6.99
C LYS A 109 -13.03 -7.12 5.48
N ILE A 110 -11.98 -6.86 4.69
CA ILE A 110 -12.07 -6.79 3.23
C ILE A 110 -12.54 -8.14 2.67
N ARG A 111 -11.93 -9.25 3.09
CA ARG A 111 -12.31 -10.58 2.59
C ARG A 111 -13.72 -10.98 2.98
N ALA A 112 -14.15 -10.63 4.18
CA ALA A 112 -15.55 -10.88 4.63
C ALA A 112 -16.57 -10.06 3.84
N ALA A 113 -16.24 -8.80 3.50
CA ALA A 113 -17.17 -7.90 2.83
C ALA A 113 -17.26 -8.12 1.33
N VAL A 114 -16.13 -8.28 0.64
CA VAL A 114 -16.08 -8.28 -0.83
C VAL A 114 -15.45 -9.54 -1.43
N GLY A 115 -14.90 -10.44 -0.60
CA GLY A 115 -14.26 -11.68 -1.08
C GLY A 115 -13.09 -11.39 -2.02
N ASP A 116 -13.02 -12.16 -3.11
CA ASP A 116 -11.95 -12.07 -4.11
C ASP A 116 -12.22 -11.01 -5.20
N ARG A 117 -13.30 -10.22 -5.07
CA ARG A 117 -13.57 -9.11 -5.99
C ARG A 117 -12.56 -7.96 -5.87
N MET A 118 -11.82 -7.91 -4.75
CA MET A 118 -10.79 -6.92 -4.49
C MET A 118 -9.42 -7.61 -4.40
N ASP A 119 -8.49 -7.28 -5.29
CA ASP A 119 -7.09 -7.65 -5.11
C ASP A 119 -6.47 -6.77 -4.02
N ILE A 120 -5.80 -7.41 -3.06
CA ILE A 120 -5.15 -6.71 -1.96
C ILE A 120 -3.64 -6.80 -2.14
N MET A 121 -2.98 -5.65 -2.26
CA MET A 121 -1.54 -5.52 -2.20
C MET A 121 -1.11 -5.04 -0.83
N VAL A 122 0.08 -5.40 -0.42
CA VAL A 122 0.61 -5.05 0.89
C VAL A 122 1.92 -4.32 0.74
N GLU A 123 1.98 -3.13 1.30
CA GLU A 123 3.20 -2.32 1.37
C GLU A 123 3.89 -2.53 2.72
N PHE A 124 5.20 -2.67 2.71
CA PHE A 124 6.04 -2.83 3.90
C PHE A 124 7.06 -1.69 4.06
N HIS A 125 7.15 -0.81 3.07
CA HIS A 125 8.02 0.37 3.03
C HIS A 125 9.50 0.11 3.36
N SER A 126 10.03 -1.09 3.08
CA SER A 126 11.38 -1.49 3.47
C SER A 126 11.69 -1.31 4.96
N LEU A 127 10.70 -1.38 5.83
CA LEU A 127 10.85 -1.10 7.26
C LEU A 127 11.30 -2.33 8.06
N TRP A 128 11.09 -3.53 7.53
CA TRP A 128 11.25 -4.78 8.26
C TRP A 128 12.59 -5.48 8.00
N GLN A 129 13.09 -6.18 9.02
CA GLN A 129 14.11 -7.19 8.86
C GLN A 129 13.50 -8.50 8.32
N LEU A 130 14.30 -9.38 7.73
CA LEU A 130 13.86 -10.59 7.03
C LEU A 130 12.92 -11.48 7.88
N LEU A 131 13.32 -11.82 9.12
CA LEU A 131 12.55 -12.78 9.93
C LEU A 131 11.13 -12.29 10.29
N PRO A 132 10.93 -11.05 10.80
CA PRO A 132 9.58 -10.52 11.02
C PRO A 132 8.79 -10.34 9.72
N ALA A 133 9.41 -9.92 8.62
CA ALA A 133 8.76 -9.85 7.32
C ALA A 133 8.22 -11.22 6.87
N MET A 134 9.04 -12.27 6.99
CA MET A 134 8.60 -13.65 6.70
C MET A 134 7.44 -14.10 7.59
N ARG A 135 7.44 -13.72 8.87
CA ARG A 135 6.33 -14.01 9.79
C ARG A 135 5.04 -13.35 9.34
N ILE A 136 5.10 -12.08 8.96
CA ILE A 136 3.96 -11.33 8.44
C ILE A 136 3.47 -11.96 7.12
N ALA A 137 4.37 -12.21 6.18
CA ALA A 137 4.04 -12.81 4.88
C ALA A 137 3.35 -14.19 5.03
N ARG A 138 3.80 -15.02 5.99
CA ARG A 138 3.12 -16.28 6.30
C ARG A 138 1.72 -16.08 6.85
N ALA A 139 1.51 -15.07 7.71
CA ALA A 139 0.21 -14.73 8.27
C ALA A 139 -0.77 -14.16 7.22
N LEU A 140 -0.25 -13.56 6.16
CA LEU A 140 -1.04 -13.03 5.04
C LEU A 140 -1.52 -14.11 4.04
N ARG A 141 -0.93 -15.30 4.04
CA ARG A 141 -1.29 -16.38 3.09
C ARG A 141 -2.79 -16.69 2.99
N PRO A 142 -3.56 -16.76 4.09
CA PRO A 142 -5.00 -17.03 4.02
C PRO A 142 -5.80 -15.97 3.26
N PHE A 143 -5.26 -14.76 3.13
CA PHE A 143 -5.95 -13.64 2.48
C PHE A 143 -5.69 -13.56 0.98
N GLY A 144 -4.81 -14.38 0.38
CA GLY A 144 -4.55 -14.38 -1.04
C GLY A 144 -4.11 -12.99 -1.55
N THR A 145 -3.15 -12.37 -0.88
CA THR A 145 -2.61 -11.05 -1.27
C THR A 145 -1.90 -11.13 -2.61
N PHE A 146 -2.08 -10.12 -3.46
CA PHE A 146 -1.60 -10.12 -4.84
C PHE A 146 -0.08 -9.92 -4.95
N TRP A 147 0.49 -8.97 -4.17
CA TRP A 147 1.94 -8.83 -3.96
C TRP A 147 2.26 -8.24 -2.60
N HIS A 148 3.52 -8.37 -2.22
CA HIS A 148 4.14 -7.68 -1.09
C HIS A 148 5.20 -6.74 -1.65
N GLU A 149 5.03 -5.43 -1.44
CA GLU A 149 5.92 -4.37 -1.91
C GLU A 149 6.95 -4.06 -0.83
N ASP A 150 8.20 -3.89 -1.24
CA ASP A 150 9.32 -3.53 -0.37
C ASP A 150 9.37 -4.30 0.97
N PRO A 151 9.32 -5.65 0.93
CA PRO A 151 9.03 -6.47 2.12
C PRO A 151 10.11 -6.39 3.20
N ILE A 152 11.35 -6.08 2.83
CA ILE A 152 12.48 -6.03 3.74
C ILE A 152 13.38 -4.83 3.46
N ARG A 153 14.22 -4.50 4.45
CA ARG A 153 15.30 -3.54 4.28
C ARG A 153 16.30 -4.03 3.24
N MET A 154 16.72 -3.11 2.37
CA MET A 154 17.68 -3.42 1.29
C MET A 154 19.14 -3.18 1.71
N ASP A 155 19.45 -3.37 2.99
CA ASP A 155 20.79 -3.21 3.56
C ASP A 155 21.62 -4.52 3.53
N SER A 156 20.98 -5.64 3.14
CA SER A 156 21.64 -6.95 3.02
C SER A 156 21.27 -7.64 1.70
N LEU A 157 22.22 -7.78 0.80
CA LEU A 157 22.04 -8.54 -0.45
C LEU A 157 21.76 -10.04 -0.21
N GLY A 158 22.19 -10.58 0.93
CA GLY A 158 21.93 -11.96 1.33
C GLY A 158 20.44 -12.22 1.62
N ASP A 159 19.76 -11.24 2.16
CA ASP A 159 18.35 -11.32 2.53
C ASP A 159 17.39 -11.20 1.33
N LEU A 160 17.90 -10.75 0.19
CA LEU A 160 17.16 -10.61 -1.07
C LEU A 160 17.17 -11.89 -1.93
N ARG A 161 17.86 -12.95 -1.50
CA ARG A 161 17.96 -14.25 -2.19
C ARG A 161 17.08 -15.29 -1.54
#